data_7ba882f8ceced79a0920823686e951f5
#
_entry.id   7ba882f8ceced79a0920823686e951f5
#
_cell.length_a   1.000
_cell.length_b   1.000
_cell.length_c   1.000
_cell.angle_alpha   90.00
_cell.angle_beta   90.00
_cell.angle_gamma   90.00
#
_symmetry.space_group_name_H-M   'P 1'
#
loop_
_entity.id
_entity.type
_entity.pdbx_description
1 polymer ?
#
loop_
_entity_poly.entity_id
_entity_poly.type
_entity_poly.pdbx_seq_one_letter_code
_entity_poly.pdbx_strand_id
1 'polypeptide(L)'
;MKKVRIVLLAMILCAFLAACGQAAPPLADGDGFAPAAGNLKGETLSTGTETVCRIVDGAETGELLLAELNGAESGVYLLPTEDLPVTVDGQSADAKDLTDGMTVEVEHSGTVLESYPAQFAQIVSVRAQTPENGGYTDLCGLWLKVLDDLWNTDPGLNGMKDGGAVPYVGVDLSSAPGDLTETEKAAVAWQFGRLHGAQALTGTFDELAEQGYIDQERLFWEDGVLFSVTADGRDETTCYSLPTLTFDAQKWRGGDGAYFFSDCVCVWPESGTWTEYSVGSEAIS
;
A
#
# COMPACT_ATOMS: atom_id res chain seq x y z
N MET A 1 51.59 -6.32 -5.26
CA MET A 1 51.53 -4.99 -5.91
C MET A 1 50.08 -4.52 -5.83
N LYS A 2 49.81 -3.60 -4.92
CA LYS A 2 48.47 -3.09 -4.62
C LYS A 2 48.06 -2.05 -5.64
N LYS A 3 46.97 -2.25 -6.36
CA LYS A 3 46.36 -1.24 -7.23
C LYS A 3 45.34 -0.44 -6.45
N VAL A 4 45.67 0.79 -6.12
CA VAL A 4 44.78 1.81 -5.54
C VAL A 4 43.88 2.34 -6.66
N ARG A 5 42.56 2.24 -6.54
CA ARG A 5 41.59 2.93 -7.40
C ARG A 5 41.15 4.21 -6.70
N ILE A 6 41.51 5.32 -7.32
CA ILE A 6 41.11 6.68 -6.94
C ILE A 6 39.67 6.89 -7.46
N VAL A 7 38.73 7.16 -6.57
CA VAL A 7 37.40 7.61 -6.92
C VAL A 7 37.40 9.13 -6.95
N LEU A 8 37.13 9.70 -8.12
CA LEU A 8 37.02 11.14 -8.31
C LEU A 8 35.61 11.60 -7.87
N LEU A 9 35.57 12.41 -6.83
CA LEU A 9 34.36 13.07 -6.35
C LEU A 9 34.16 14.38 -7.13
N ALA A 10 33.15 14.46 -7.99
CA ALA A 10 32.81 15.69 -8.70
C ALA A 10 31.90 16.56 -7.83
N MET A 11 32.43 17.66 -7.29
CA MET A 11 31.64 18.72 -6.65
C MET A 11 31.01 19.60 -7.74
N ILE A 12 29.71 19.68 -7.80
CA ILE A 12 29.00 20.69 -8.58
C ILE A 12 28.71 21.88 -7.67
N LEU A 13 29.37 23.00 -7.98
CA LEU A 13 29.26 24.28 -7.32
C LEU A 13 28.09 25.06 -7.95
N CYS A 14 26.96 25.22 -7.23
CA CYS A 14 25.87 26.11 -7.64
C CYS A 14 26.21 27.56 -7.29
N ALA A 15 26.37 28.40 -8.30
CA ALA A 15 26.57 29.84 -8.16
C ALA A 15 25.23 30.55 -7.96
N PHE A 16 25.10 31.29 -6.85
CA PHE A 16 24.03 32.24 -6.62
C PHE A 16 24.24 33.50 -7.44
N LEU A 17 23.25 33.85 -8.26
CA LEU A 17 23.14 35.18 -8.88
C LEU A 17 22.09 35.99 -8.12
N ALA A 18 22.57 36.98 -7.38
CA ALA A 18 21.74 38.03 -6.80
C ALA A 18 21.46 39.07 -7.88
N ALA A 19 20.19 39.44 -8.12
CA ALA A 19 19.80 40.58 -8.90
C ALA A 19 18.99 41.55 -7.99
N CYS A 20 19.54 42.76 -7.88
CA CYS A 20 19.02 43.90 -7.15
C CYS A 20 17.77 44.50 -7.80
N GLY A 21 16.89 44.95 -6.95
CA GLY A 21 15.96 46.02 -6.88
C GLY A 21 15.59 46.88 -8.08
N GLN A 22 14.29 47.11 -8.21
CA GLN A 22 13.74 48.33 -8.77
C GLN A 22 12.56 48.82 -7.94
N ALA A 23 12.57 50.12 -7.64
CA ALA A 23 11.65 50.83 -6.80
C ALA A 23 10.28 51.04 -7.48
N ALA A 24 9.22 51.07 -6.67
CA ALA A 24 7.85 51.40 -7.05
C ALA A 24 7.66 52.95 -7.29
N PRO A 25 6.85 53.38 -8.26
CA PRO A 25 6.35 54.74 -8.34
C PRO A 25 5.07 54.96 -7.50
N PRO A 26 4.73 56.20 -7.16
CA PRO A 26 3.78 56.55 -6.13
C PRO A 26 2.31 56.55 -6.60
N LEU A 27 1.42 56.46 -5.59
CA LEU A 27 -0.04 56.49 -5.62
C LEU A 27 -0.56 57.79 -6.26
N ALA A 28 -1.62 57.66 -7.09
CA ALA A 28 -2.50 58.75 -7.46
C ALA A 28 -3.91 58.45 -6.91
N ASP A 29 -4.45 59.39 -6.15
CA ASP A 29 -5.82 59.44 -5.64
C ASP A 29 -6.83 59.63 -6.79
N GLY A 30 -8.00 59.01 -6.70
CA GLY A 30 -9.09 59.28 -7.65
C GLY A 30 -10.34 58.44 -7.41
N ASP A 31 -11.24 59.02 -6.64
CA ASP A 31 -12.72 58.99 -6.72
C ASP A 31 -13.50 57.67 -6.91
N GLY A 32 -14.45 57.57 -6.00
CA GLY A 32 -15.40 56.49 -5.78
C GLY A 32 -16.35 56.13 -6.91
N PHE A 33 -16.61 54.86 -6.96
CA PHE A 33 -17.84 54.31 -7.53
C PHE A 33 -18.29 53.09 -6.69
N ALA A 34 -19.49 53.16 -6.15
CA ALA A 34 -20.11 52.07 -5.45
C ALA A 34 -20.47 50.93 -6.44
N PRO A 35 -20.15 49.69 -6.18
CA PRO A 35 -20.63 48.60 -7.02
C PRO A 35 -22.03 48.15 -6.60
N ALA A 36 -22.89 48.01 -7.60
CA ALA A 36 -24.16 47.33 -7.51
C ALA A 36 -23.97 45.90 -7.03
N ALA A 37 -24.78 45.47 -6.06
CA ALA A 37 -24.86 44.08 -5.61
C ALA A 37 -25.40 43.20 -6.74
N GLY A 38 -24.47 42.58 -7.48
CA GLY A 38 -24.74 41.47 -8.38
C GLY A 38 -24.61 40.16 -7.61
N ASN A 39 -25.72 39.46 -7.47
CA ASN A 39 -25.79 38.10 -6.93
C ASN A 39 -25.03 37.15 -7.88
N LEU A 40 -23.75 36.98 -7.68
CA LEU A 40 -22.99 35.87 -8.28
C LEU A 40 -23.28 34.64 -7.46
N LYS A 41 -24.17 33.74 -7.95
CA LYS A 41 -24.17 32.35 -7.60
C LYS A 41 -22.75 31.83 -7.84
N GLY A 42 -22.05 31.55 -6.75
CA GLY A 42 -20.76 30.91 -6.82
C GLY A 42 -20.95 29.49 -7.38
N GLU A 43 -20.67 29.34 -8.66
CA GLU A 43 -20.20 28.04 -9.16
C GLU A 43 -18.82 27.84 -8.55
N THR A 44 -18.76 27.01 -7.53
CA THR A 44 -17.50 26.46 -7.02
C THR A 44 -16.92 25.64 -8.16
N LEU A 45 -15.98 26.23 -8.91
CA LEU A 45 -15.09 25.46 -9.76
C LEU A 45 -14.29 24.56 -8.82
N SER A 46 -14.70 23.30 -8.67
CA SER A 46 -13.89 22.27 -8.08
C SER A 46 -12.66 22.12 -8.98
N THR A 47 -11.53 22.65 -8.54
CA THR A 47 -10.22 22.43 -9.17
C THR A 47 -9.49 21.26 -8.49
N GLY A 48 -10.24 20.37 -7.85
CA GLY A 48 -9.70 19.21 -7.17
C GLY A 48 -9.18 18.18 -8.16
N THR A 49 -8.08 17.55 -7.82
CA THR A 49 -7.61 16.33 -8.47
C THR A 49 -8.33 15.15 -7.82
N GLU A 50 -8.75 14.18 -8.61
CA GLU A 50 -9.39 12.96 -8.13
C GLU A 50 -8.41 11.79 -8.27
N THR A 51 -8.28 11.00 -7.20
CA THR A 51 -7.50 9.78 -7.18
C THR A 51 -8.39 8.62 -6.76
N VAL A 52 -8.42 7.56 -7.58
CA VAL A 52 -9.21 6.35 -7.30
C VAL A 52 -8.34 5.35 -6.55
N CYS A 53 -8.77 4.96 -5.36
CA CYS A 53 -8.00 4.11 -4.47
C CYS A 53 -8.83 2.90 -3.97
N ARG A 54 -8.13 1.83 -3.61
CA ARG A 54 -8.62 0.74 -2.77
C ARG A 54 -8.30 1.06 -1.32
N ILE A 55 -9.25 0.87 -0.41
CA ILE A 55 -8.95 0.78 1.02
C ILE A 55 -8.33 -0.58 1.28
N VAL A 56 -7.07 -0.59 1.71
CA VAL A 56 -6.29 -1.81 1.96
C VAL A 56 -6.47 -2.27 3.40
N ASP A 57 -6.48 -1.31 4.32
CA ASP A 57 -6.65 -1.54 5.76
C ASP A 57 -6.94 -0.21 6.47
N GLY A 58 -7.45 -0.27 7.69
CA GLY A 58 -7.51 0.87 8.60
C GLY A 58 -8.90 1.48 8.78
N ALA A 59 -9.94 0.94 8.17
CA ALA A 59 -11.30 1.45 8.33
C ALA A 59 -11.74 1.57 9.81
N GLU A 60 -11.23 0.70 10.67
CA GLU A 60 -11.53 0.69 12.12
C GLU A 60 -10.48 1.43 12.97
N THR A 61 -9.34 1.83 12.41
CA THR A 61 -8.17 2.34 13.18
C THR A 61 -8.05 3.86 13.22
N GLY A 62 -8.87 4.59 12.46
CA GLY A 62 -8.81 6.05 12.39
C GLY A 62 -7.83 6.59 11.35
N GLU A 63 -7.16 5.73 10.58
CA GLU A 63 -6.28 6.10 9.48
C GLU A 63 -6.37 5.03 8.38
N LEU A 64 -6.84 5.44 7.19
CA LEU A 64 -6.96 4.54 6.04
C LEU A 64 -5.61 4.37 5.34
N LEU A 65 -5.25 3.14 5.04
CA LEU A 65 -4.20 2.81 4.07
C LEU A 65 -4.84 2.60 2.71
N LEU A 66 -4.44 3.39 1.74
CA LEU A 66 -5.01 3.43 0.41
C LEU A 66 -3.99 3.00 -0.63
N ALA A 67 -4.42 2.19 -1.61
CA ALA A 67 -3.66 1.87 -2.81
C ALA A 67 -4.33 2.47 -4.04
N GLU A 68 -3.61 3.29 -4.80
CA GLU A 68 -4.12 3.88 -6.05
C GLU A 68 -4.31 2.80 -7.12
N LEU A 69 -5.48 2.81 -7.76
CA LEU A 69 -5.83 1.78 -8.75
C LEU A 69 -5.40 2.13 -10.19
N ASN A 70 -5.26 3.42 -10.50
CA ASN A 70 -5.03 3.90 -11.87
C ASN A 70 -3.74 4.72 -12.02
N GLY A 71 -2.89 4.76 -10.99
CA GLY A 71 -1.66 5.56 -10.96
C GLY A 71 -0.45 4.80 -11.48
N ALA A 72 0.56 5.57 -11.89
CA ALA A 72 1.90 5.05 -12.13
C ALA A 72 2.64 4.98 -10.80
N GLU A 73 3.35 3.89 -10.56
CA GLU A 73 4.35 3.65 -9.52
C GLU A 73 4.23 4.48 -8.22
N SER A 74 3.92 3.86 -7.10
CA SER A 74 3.97 4.38 -5.72
C SER A 74 2.72 5.06 -5.14
N GLY A 75 1.56 4.90 -5.70
CA GLY A 75 0.31 5.44 -5.16
C GLY A 75 -0.21 4.78 -3.88
N VAL A 76 0.64 4.64 -2.86
CA VAL A 76 0.24 4.18 -1.53
C VAL A 76 0.14 5.39 -0.61
N TYR A 77 -1.03 5.57 0.01
CA TYR A 77 -1.31 6.75 0.82
C TYR A 77 -1.81 6.39 2.21
N LEU A 78 -1.48 7.25 3.20
CA LEU A 78 -2.15 7.27 4.49
C LEU A 78 -3.10 8.47 4.55
N LEU A 79 -4.34 8.20 4.96
CA LEU A 79 -5.41 9.18 5.04
C LEU A 79 -6.04 9.16 6.44
N PRO A 80 -5.79 10.17 7.29
CA PRO A 80 -6.47 10.31 8.57
C PRO A 80 -7.99 10.46 8.39
N THR A 81 -8.77 9.82 9.25
CA THR A 81 -10.24 9.82 9.16
C THR A 81 -10.91 10.90 10.01
N GLU A 82 -10.16 11.64 10.84
CA GLU A 82 -10.69 12.71 11.67
C GLU A 82 -11.24 13.84 10.78
N ASP A 83 -12.50 14.21 11.02
CA ASP A 83 -13.22 15.26 10.26
C ASP A 83 -13.24 15.06 8.73
N LEU A 84 -13.09 13.82 8.26
CA LEU A 84 -13.06 13.48 6.85
C LEU A 84 -14.45 13.62 6.22
N PRO A 85 -14.64 14.47 5.18
CA PRO A 85 -15.92 14.56 4.48
C PRO A 85 -16.15 13.31 3.63
N VAL A 86 -17.05 12.43 4.06
CA VAL A 86 -17.35 11.16 3.39
C VAL A 86 -18.75 11.16 2.83
N THR A 87 -18.91 10.57 1.65
CA THR A 87 -20.20 10.19 1.09
C THR A 87 -20.17 8.74 0.62
N VAL A 88 -21.24 7.99 0.90
CA VAL A 88 -21.46 6.65 0.38
C VAL A 88 -22.78 6.68 -0.41
N ASP A 89 -22.74 6.22 -1.66
CA ASP A 89 -23.89 6.25 -2.59
C ASP A 89 -24.54 7.65 -2.73
N GLY A 90 -23.70 8.69 -2.65
CA GLY A 90 -24.13 10.09 -2.74
C GLY A 90 -24.81 10.63 -1.47
N GLN A 91 -24.86 9.87 -0.40
CA GLN A 91 -25.37 10.30 0.91
C GLN A 91 -24.22 10.61 1.86
N SER A 92 -24.37 11.67 2.70
CA SER A 92 -23.38 11.97 3.74
C SER A 92 -23.24 10.79 4.69
N ALA A 93 -22.00 10.40 4.97
CA ALA A 93 -21.63 9.25 5.78
C ALA A 93 -20.50 9.61 6.75
N ASP A 94 -20.24 8.76 7.72
CA ASP A 94 -19.07 8.82 8.58
C ASP A 94 -17.91 7.97 7.99
N ALA A 95 -16.67 8.31 8.33
CA ALA A 95 -15.52 7.50 7.92
C ALA A 95 -15.60 6.04 8.41
N LYS A 96 -16.29 5.76 9.51
CA LYS A 96 -16.58 4.41 10.03
C LYS A 96 -17.52 3.57 9.14
N ASP A 97 -18.22 4.21 8.19
CA ASP A 97 -19.09 3.52 7.23
C ASP A 97 -18.27 3.02 6.01
N LEU A 98 -16.99 3.42 5.93
CA LEU A 98 -16.02 2.85 4.99
C LEU A 98 -15.52 1.51 5.54
N THR A 99 -15.27 0.55 4.64
CA THR A 99 -14.75 -0.77 4.99
C THR A 99 -13.55 -1.12 4.12
N ASP A 100 -12.67 -1.98 4.64
CA ASP A 100 -11.53 -2.50 3.88
C ASP A 100 -12.03 -3.23 2.63
N GLY A 101 -11.30 -3.11 1.53
CA GLY A 101 -11.72 -3.60 0.22
C GLY A 101 -12.60 -2.63 -0.59
N MET A 102 -13.16 -1.57 0.00
CA MET A 102 -13.90 -0.56 -0.75
C MET A 102 -13.02 0.19 -1.74
N THR A 103 -13.59 0.54 -2.90
CA THR A 103 -13.02 1.53 -3.80
C THR A 103 -13.57 2.91 -3.44
N VAL A 104 -12.65 3.87 -3.30
CA VAL A 104 -12.97 5.26 -2.99
C VAL A 104 -12.37 6.21 -4.01
N GLU A 105 -13.06 7.30 -4.26
CA GLU A 105 -12.54 8.45 -5.00
C GLU A 105 -12.18 9.53 -4.00
N VAL A 106 -10.90 9.89 -3.94
CA VAL A 106 -10.37 10.94 -3.07
C VAL A 106 -10.21 12.20 -3.88
N GLU A 107 -10.99 13.23 -3.57
CA GLU A 107 -10.84 14.58 -4.13
C GLU A 107 -9.89 15.40 -3.23
N HIS A 108 -8.80 15.93 -3.80
CA HIS A 108 -7.75 16.63 -3.06
C HIS A 108 -7.17 17.80 -3.85
N SER A 109 -6.33 18.62 -3.20
CA SER A 109 -5.74 19.83 -3.78
C SER A 109 -4.77 19.61 -4.95
N GLY A 110 -4.45 18.36 -5.27
CA GLY A 110 -3.42 18.00 -6.26
C GLY A 110 -1.99 17.98 -5.70
N THR A 111 -1.80 18.36 -4.43
CA THR A 111 -0.49 18.29 -3.78
C THR A 111 -0.41 17.04 -2.91
N VAL A 112 0.67 16.26 -3.10
CA VAL A 112 1.01 15.06 -2.32
C VAL A 112 2.33 15.33 -1.61
N LEU A 113 2.41 14.97 -0.32
CA LEU A 113 3.61 15.09 0.50
C LEU A 113 4.55 13.91 0.21
N GLU A 114 5.85 14.22 0.10
CA GLU A 114 6.90 13.22 -0.15
C GLU A 114 7.22 12.45 1.14
N SER A 115 6.42 11.44 1.43
CA SER A 115 6.63 10.42 2.46
C SER A 115 6.31 9.04 1.89
N TYR A 116 6.61 7.97 2.59
CA TYR A 116 6.12 6.65 2.21
C TYR A 116 5.51 5.94 3.44
N PRO A 117 4.24 5.56 3.40
CA PRO A 117 3.26 5.97 2.39
C PRO A 117 3.13 7.48 2.25
N ALA A 118 2.69 7.95 1.08
CA ALA A 118 2.48 9.34 0.79
C ALA A 118 1.24 9.89 1.53
N GLN A 119 1.05 11.22 1.55
CA GLN A 119 -0.13 11.83 2.15
C GLN A 119 -0.66 12.93 1.24
N PHE A 120 -1.97 13.05 1.13
CA PHE A 120 -2.58 14.19 0.46
C PHE A 120 -2.46 15.42 1.35
N ALA A 121 -1.94 16.52 0.82
CA ALA A 121 -1.73 17.74 1.60
C ALA A 121 -3.06 18.36 2.08
N GLN A 122 -4.12 18.21 1.29
CA GLN A 122 -5.45 18.75 1.60
C GLN A 122 -6.51 17.89 0.91
N ILE A 123 -7.42 17.33 1.70
CA ILE A 123 -8.55 16.55 1.23
C ILE A 123 -9.78 17.45 1.13
N VAL A 124 -10.54 17.28 0.06
CA VAL A 124 -11.82 17.95 -0.17
C VAL A 124 -12.96 17.03 0.21
N SER A 125 -12.94 15.79 -0.31
CA SER A 125 -13.96 14.79 -0.03
C SER A 125 -13.46 13.37 -0.35
N VAL A 126 -14.10 12.37 0.27
CA VAL A 126 -13.98 10.96 -0.07
C VAL A 126 -15.33 10.42 -0.46
N ARG A 127 -15.41 9.81 -1.63
CA ARG A 127 -16.65 9.23 -2.16
C ARG A 127 -16.48 7.72 -2.33
N ALA A 128 -17.40 6.96 -1.77
CA ALA A 128 -17.51 5.51 -1.96
C ALA A 128 -18.84 5.15 -2.62
N GLN A 129 -18.86 4.03 -3.31
CA GLN A 129 -20.06 3.43 -3.85
C GLN A 129 -20.16 1.99 -3.40
N THR A 130 -21.31 1.59 -2.92
CA THR A 130 -21.58 0.19 -2.58
C THR A 130 -21.68 -0.61 -3.89
N PRO A 131 -20.95 -1.72 -4.04
CA PRO A 131 -21.07 -2.55 -5.23
C PRO A 131 -22.49 -3.08 -5.40
N GLU A 132 -22.99 -3.14 -6.66
CA GLU A 132 -24.34 -3.65 -6.97
C GLU A 132 -24.61 -5.05 -6.40
N ASN A 133 -23.55 -5.86 -6.22
CA ASN A 133 -23.62 -7.23 -5.72
C ASN A 133 -23.52 -7.31 -4.18
N GLY A 134 -23.38 -6.17 -3.50
CA GLY A 134 -23.28 -6.10 -2.02
C GLY A 134 -21.97 -6.63 -1.45
N GLY A 135 -20.94 -6.91 -2.27
CA GLY A 135 -19.67 -7.46 -1.82
C GLY A 135 -18.46 -6.75 -2.42
N TYR A 136 -17.41 -6.60 -1.61
CA TYR A 136 -16.11 -6.10 -2.03
C TYR A 136 -15.13 -7.25 -2.21
N THR A 137 -14.29 -7.16 -3.25
CA THR A 137 -13.19 -8.10 -3.42
C THR A 137 -12.03 -7.61 -2.56
N ASP A 138 -12.02 -7.97 -1.29
CA ASP A 138 -10.93 -7.60 -0.39
C ASP A 138 -9.78 -8.63 -0.45
N LEU A 139 -9.07 -8.64 -1.58
CA LEU A 139 -7.86 -9.47 -1.74
C LEU A 139 -6.70 -8.97 -0.88
N CYS A 140 -6.61 -7.66 -0.62
CA CYS A 140 -5.60 -7.11 0.26
C CYS A 140 -5.74 -7.66 1.68
N GLY A 141 -6.95 -7.67 2.22
CA GLY A 141 -7.25 -8.25 3.53
C GLY A 141 -6.98 -9.76 3.58
N LEU A 142 -7.30 -10.51 2.50
CA LEU A 142 -6.96 -11.92 2.43
C LEU A 142 -5.46 -12.15 2.54
N TRP A 143 -4.66 -11.45 1.74
CA TRP A 143 -3.21 -11.64 1.77
C TRP A 143 -2.57 -11.15 3.06
N LEU A 144 -3.05 -10.04 3.63
CA LEU A 144 -2.61 -9.61 4.97
C LEU A 144 -2.86 -10.70 6.01
N LYS A 145 -4.05 -11.33 5.97
CA LYS A 145 -4.37 -12.43 6.88
C LYS A 145 -3.46 -13.65 6.68
N VAL A 146 -3.22 -14.07 5.44
CA VAL A 146 -2.34 -15.21 5.14
C VAL A 146 -0.92 -14.95 5.64
N LEU A 147 -0.39 -13.75 5.40
CA LEU A 147 0.95 -13.36 5.85
C LEU A 147 1.03 -13.30 7.38
N ASP A 148 -0.02 -12.77 8.05
CA ASP A 148 -0.08 -12.71 9.51
C ASP A 148 -0.17 -14.11 10.15
N ASP A 149 -0.99 -14.99 9.60
CA ASP A 149 -1.09 -16.39 10.05
C ASP A 149 0.27 -17.11 9.91
N LEU A 150 0.99 -16.91 8.80
CA LEU A 150 2.36 -17.43 8.62
C LEU A 150 3.34 -16.79 9.62
N TRP A 151 3.23 -15.50 9.90
CA TRP A 151 4.07 -14.83 10.89
C TRP A 151 3.89 -15.48 12.26
N ASN A 152 2.66 -15.73 12.66
CA ASN A 152 2.31 -16.29 13.97
C ASN A 152 2.60 -17.79 14.07
N THR A 153 2.74 -18.49 12.94
CA THR A 153 3.14 -19.91 12.89
C THR A 153 4.65 -20.02 12.94
N ASP A 154 5.19 -20.87 13.80
CA ASP A 154 6.63 -21.02 14.06
C ASP A 154 7.37 -19.67 14.26
N PRO A 155 7.08 -18.94 15.34
CA PRO A 155 7.65 -17.62 15.57
C PRO A 155 9.16 -17.62 15.76
N GLY A 156 9.78 -18.77 15.92
CA GLY A 156 11.24 -18.93 16.01
C GLY A 156 11.96 -18.40 14.76
N LEU A 157 11.35 -18.50 13.60
CA LEU A 157 11.91 -17.98 12.35
C LEU A 157 11.93 -16.45 12.28
N ASN A 158 11.09 -15.76 13.06
CA ASN A 158 10.99 -14.30 13.08
C ASN A 158 12.00 -13.63 14.04
N GLY A 159 12.78 -14.43 14.77
CA GLY A 159 13.70 -13.95 15.81
C GLY A 159 15.13 -13.84 15.33
N MET A 160 15.87 -12.87 15.85
CA MET A 160 17.32 -12.75 15.72
C MET A 160 18.03 -13.58 16.77
N LYS A 161 19.28 -13.97 16.52
CA LYS A 161 20.09 -14.77 17.48
C LYS A 161 20.31 -14.05 18.82
N ASP A 162 20.26 -12.75 18.84
CA ASP A 162 20.38 -11.91 20.05
C ASP A 162 19.06 -11.74 20.81
N GLY A 163 17.96 -12.34 20.32
CA GLY A 163 16.63 -12.32 20.93
C GLY A 163 15.72 -11.19 20.47
N GLY A 164 16.15 -10.36 19.51
CA GLY A 164 15.29 -9.35 18.86
C GLY A 164 14.42 -9.96 17.74
N ALA A 165 13.44 -9.19 17.26
CA ALA A 165 12.73 -9.50 16.01
C ALA A 165 13.59 -9.15 14.79
N VAL A 166 13.32 -9.79 13.65
CA VAL A 166 13.99 -9.43 12.40
C VAL A 166 13.65 -8.00 11.99
N PRO A 167 14.64 -7.20 11.55
CA PRO A 167 14.37 -5.82 11.09
C PRO A 167 13.68 -5.75 9.72
N TYR A 168 13.73 -6.80 8.91
CA TYR A 168 13.16 -6.81 7.56
C TYR A 168 12.17 -7.95 7.36
N VAL A 169 11.12 -7.67 6.59
CA VAL A 169 10.22 -8.67 6.02
C VAL A 169 10.17 -8.47 4.51
N GLY A 170 10.47 -9.52 3.76
CA GLY A 170 10.24 -9.57 2.32
C GLY A 170 8.83 -10.07 2.05
N VAL A 171 8.14 -9.47 1.10
CA VAL A 171 6.81 -9.91 0.67
C VAL A 171 6.79 -10.06 -0.84
N ASP A 172 6.58 -11.30 -1.28
CA ASP A 172 6.44 -11.67 -2.69
C ASP A 172 5.00 -12.10 -2.97
N LEU A 173 4.25 -11.20 -3.59
CA LEU A 173 2.89 -11.44 -4.11
C LEU A 173 2.87 -11.43 -5.65
N SER A 174 4.03 -11.57 -6.31
CA SER A 174 4.13 -11.49 -7.78
C SER A 174 3.34 -12.60 -8.48
N SER A 175 3.23 -13.76 -7.83
CA SER A 175 2.54 -14.95 -8.32
C SER A 175 1.29 -15.31 -7.51
N ALA A 176 0.84 -14.42 -6.63
CA ALA A 176 -0.39 -14.62 -5.87
C ALA A 176 -1.61 -14.60 -6.81
N PRO A 177 -2.59 -15.49 -6.60
CA PRO A 177 -3.80 -15.48 -7.42
C PRO A 177 -4.66 -14.23 -7.14
N GLY A 178 -5.46 -13.84 -8.14
CA GLY A 178 -6.24 -12.62 -8.11
C GLY A 178 -5.49 -11.42 -8.70
N ASP A 179 -6.25 -10.42 -9.13
CA ASP A 179 -5.73 -9.30 -9.91
C ASP A 179 -5.38 -8.11 -9.00
N LEU A 180 -4.35 -8.26 -8.11
CA LEU A 180 -3.82 -7.12 -7.39
C LEU A 180 -2.91 -6.28 -8.28
N THR A 181 -3.08 -4.97 -8.21
CA THR A 181 -2.13 -4.01 -8.78
C THR A 181 -0.83 -4.00 -8.00
N GLU A 182 0.24 -3.49 -8.61
CA GLU A 182 1.54 -3.36 -7.91
C GLU A 182 1.45 -2.43 -6.69
N THR A 183 0.58 -1.41 -6.75
CA THR A 183 0.32 -0.53 -5.61
C THR A 183 -0.40 -1.24 -4.46
N GLU A 184 -1.37 -2.10 -4.76
CA GLU A 184 -2.03 -2.93 -3.74
C GLU A 184 -1.03 -3.90 -3.09
N LYS A 185 -0.18 -4.57 -3.87
CA LYS A 185 0.88 -5.44 -3.34
C LYS A 185 1.85 -4.67 -2.44
N ALA A 186 2.28 -3.47 -2.86
CA ALA A 186 3.15 -2.61 -2.06
C ALA A 186 2.50 -2.15 -0.76
N ALA A 187 1.20 -1.82 -0.79
CA ALA A 187 0.44 -1.43 0.39
C ALA A 187 0.27 -2.60 1.37
N VAL A 188 -0.04 -3.80 0.88
CA VAL A 188 -0.09 -5.04 1.69
C VAL A 188 1.26 -5.30 2.36
N ALA A 189 2.35 -5.23 1.60
CA ALA A 189 3.69 -5.43 2.15
C ALA A 189 4.02 -4.41 3.25
N TRP A 190 3.74 -3.13 3.00
CA TRP A 190 3.99 -2.07 3.98
C TRP A 190 3.18 -2.27 5.26
N GLN A 191 1.87 -2.58 5.14
CA GLN A 191 1.01 -2.82 6.30
C GLN A 191 1.48 -4.03 7.10
N PHE A 192 1.85 -5.11 6.43
CA PHE A 192 2.41 -6.29 7.08
C PHE A 192 3.68 -5.96 7.87
N GLY A 193 4.62 -5.23 7.28
CA GLY A 193 5.82 -4.76 7.99
C GLY A 193 5.48 -3.87 9.20
N ARG A 194 4.53 -2.93 9.03
CA ARG A 194 4.05 -2.05 10.12
C ARG A 194 3.47 -2.83 11.28
N LEU A 195 2.64 -3.84 11.01
CA LEU A 195 2.01 -4.68 12.05
C LEU A 195 3.05 -5.42 12.90
N HIS A 196 4.16 -5.81 12.30
CA HIS A 196 5.21 -6.59 12.97
C HIS A 196 6.45 -5.77 13.36
N GLY A 197 6.42 -4.45 13.17
CA GLY A 197 7.53 -3.55 13.54
C GLY A 197 8.80 -3.77 12.71
N ALA A 198 8.67 -4.29 11.50
CA ALA A 198 9.75 -4.55 10.56
C ALA A 198 9.65 -3.64 9.31
N GLN A 199 10.76 -3.36 8.67
CA GLN A 199 10.76 -2.70 7.37
C GLN A 199 10.37 -3.71 6.28
N ALA A 200 9.29 -3.40 5.54
CA ALA A 200 8.86 -4.23 4.44
C ALA A 200 9.68 -3.97 3.17
N LEU A 201 10.00 -5.04 2.46
CA LEU A 201 10.62 -5.05 1.13
C LEU A 201 9.70 -5.87 0.21
N THR A 202 9.39 -5.35 -0.96
CA THR A 202 8.67 -6.10 -1.98
C THR A 202 9.65 -6.74 -2.96
N GLY A 203 9.41 -7.96 -3.36
CA GLY A 203 10.20 -8.64 -4.37
C GLY A 203 10.33 -10.14 -4.14
N THR A 204 10.72 -10.83 -5.20
CA THR A 204 11.04 -12.25 -5.21
C THR A 204 12.35 -12.54 -4.48
N PHE A 205 12.62 -13.82 -4.21
CA PHE A 205 13.91 -14.27 -3.67
C PHE A 205 15.10 -13.74 -4.50
N ASP A 206 15.02 -13.86 -5.82
CA ASP A 206 16.13 -13.46 -6.71
C ASP A 206 16.33 -11.95 -6.70
N GLU A 207 15.28 -11.15 -6.73
CA GLU A 207 15.36 -9.69 -6.67
C GLU A 207 15.94 -9.20 -5.34
N LEU A 208 15.55 -9.80 -4.21
CA LEU A 208 16.09 -9.46 -2.90
C LEU A 208 17.55 -9.93 -2.75
N ALA A 209 17.93 -11.04 -3.39
CA ALA A 209 19.31 -11.49 -3.45
C ALA A 209 20.17 -10.57 -4.31
N GLU A 210 19.69 -10.13 -5.48
CA GLU A 210 20.37 -9.14 -6.34
C GLU A 210 20.57 -7.80 -5.63
N GLN A 211 19.63 -7.38 -4.78
CA GLN A 211 19.73 -6.19 -3.94
C GLN A 211 20.68 -6.38 -2.73
N GLY A 212 21.12 -7.62 -2.46
CA GLY A 212 22.07 -7.95 -1.41
C GLY A 212 21.46 -8.17 -0.03
N TYR A 213 20.13 -8.31 0.06
CA TYR A 213 19.45 -8.67 1.31
C TYR A 213 19.60 -10.18 1.62
N ILE A 214 19.46 -11.03 0.61
CA ILE A 214 19.57 -12.50 0.74
C ILE A 214 20.94 -12.96 0.26
N ASP A 215 21.63 -13.76 1.07
CA ASP A 215 22.84 -14.49 0.68
C ASP A 215 22.44 -15.71 -0.15
N GLN A 216 22.53 -15.59 -1.47
CA GLN A 216 22.14 -16.63 -2.42
C GLN A 216 23.07 -17.87 -2.35
N GLU A 217 24.37 -17.68 -2.05
CA GLU A 217 25.31 -18.79 -1.96
C GLU A 217 25.06 -19.65 -0.72
N ARG A 218 24.71 -19.01 0.41
CA ARG A 218 24.40 -19.67 1.68
C ARG A 218 22.93 -20.05 1.81
N LEU A 219 22.07 -19.61 0.89
CA LEU A 219 20.62 -19.73 0.98
C LEU A 219 20.11 -19.29 2.36
N PHE A 220 20.41 -18.04 2.73
CA PHE A 220 20.10 -17.54 4.07
C PHE A 220 19.88 -16.02 4.06
N TRP A 221 18.88 -15.60 4.83
CA TRP A 221 18.65 -14.18 5.13
C TRP A 221 18.93 -13.92 6.61
N GLU A 222 20.02 -13.25 6.92
CA GLU A 222 20.45 -13.01 8.31
C GLU A 222 19.47 -12.09 9.06
N ASP A 223 19.08 -10.99 8.43
CA ASP A 223 18.32 -9.89 9.04
C ASP A 223 16.84 -9.87 8.65
N GLY A 224 16.34 -10.88 7.94
CA GLY A 224 14.97 -10.86 7.45
C GLY A 224 14.35 -12.23 7.26
N VAL A 225 13.06 -12.20 6.88
CA VAL A 225 12.26 -13.37 6.52
C VAL A 225 11.45 -13.03 5.29
N LEU A 226 11.47 -13.91 4.28
CA LEU A 226 10.69 -13.80 3.06
C LEU A 226 9.36 -14.53 3.21
N PHE A 227 8.29 -13.84 2.93
CA PHE A 227 6.93 -14.38 2.83
C PHE A 227 6.51 -14.36 1.37
N SER A 228 5.98 -15.45 0.87
CA SER A 228 5.49 -15.51 -0.51
C SER A 228 4.17 -16.25 -0.61
N VAL A 229 3.35 -15.82 -1.57
CA VAL A 229 2.09 -16.47 -1.95
C VAL A 229 2.15 -16.77 -3.43
N THR A 230 1.82 -18.00 -3.80
CA THR A 230 1.89 -18.46 -5.19
C THR A 230 0.62 -19.22 -5.54
N ALA A 231 0.05 -18.95 -6.72
CA ALA A 231 -1.05 -19.76 -7.25
C ALA A 231 -0.58 -21.24 -7.39
N ASP A 232 -1.36 -22.17 -6.90
CA ASP A 232 -0.97 -23.60 -6.92
C ASP A 232 -1.21 -24.27 -8.28
N GLY A 233 -1.74 -23.54 -9.27
CA GLY A 233 -1.97 -24.01 -10.63
C GLY A 233 -3.13 -24.98 -10.79
N ARG A 234 -3.92 -25.23 -9.73
CA ARG A 234 -5.18 -26.00 -9.86
C ARG A 234 -6.20 -25.19 -10.64
N ASP A 235 -6.98 -25.89 -11.49
CA ASP A 235 -8.06 -25.23 -12.22
C ASP A 235 -9.21 -24.88 -11.27
N GLU A 236 -9.35 -23.61 -10.98
CA GLU A 236 -10.34 -23.04 -10.07
C GLU A 236 -11.80 -23.33 -10.49
N THR A 237 -12.01 -23.65 -11.78
CA THR A 237 -13.36 -23.79 -12.34
C THR A 237 -13.98 -25.18 -12.19
N THR A 238 -13.18 -26.19 -11.87
CA THR A 238 -13.65 -27.61 -11.97
C THR A 238 -14.19 -28.18 -10.67
N CYS A 239 -13.87 -27.61 -9.51
CA CYS A 239 -14.19 -28.23 -8.21
C CYS A 239 -15.25 -27.50 -7.40
N TYR A 240 -15.55 -26.24 -7.68
CA TYR A 240 -16.41 -25.41 -6.83
C TYR A 240 -17.48 -24.67 -7.65
N SER A 241 -18.66 -24.51 -7.05
CA SER A 241 -19.77 -23.75 -7.65
C SER A 241 -19.65 -22.23 -7.49
N LEU A 242 -18.70 -21.77 -6.66
CA LEU A 242 -18.40 -20.37 -6.36
C LEU A 242 -16.98 -20.03 -6.81
N PRO A 243 -16.68 -18.77 -7.12
CA PRO A 243 -15.31 -18.34 -7.36
C PRO A 243 -14.41 -18.75 -6.20
N THR A 244 -13.27 -19.35 -6.51
CA THR A 244 -12.36 -19.95 -5.54
C THR A 244 -10.95 -19.58 -5.91
N LEU A 245 -10.14 -19.20 -4.92
CA LEU A 245 -8.70 -19.04 -5.07
C LEU A 245 -8.01 -20.23 -4.42
N THR A 246 -7.03 -20.79 -5.13
CA THR A 246 -6.18 -21.86 -4.65
C THR A 246 -4.73 -21.41 -4.71
N PHE A 247 -3.97 -21.64 -3.61
CA PHE A 247 -2.64 -21.11 -3.48
C PHE A 247 -1.81 -21.90 -2.47
N ASP A 248 -0.49 -21.73 -2.59
CA ASP A 248 0.48 -22.10 -1.58
C ASP A 248 1.07 -20.81 -0.97
N ALA A 249 1.42 -20.85 0.31
CA ALA A 249 2.10 -19.75 0.96
C ALA A 249 3.26 -20.26 1.80
N GLN A 250 4.33 -19.48 1.90
CA GLN A 250 5.50 -19.86 2.66
C GLN A 250 6.13 -18.70 3.41
N LYS A 251 6.80 -19.06 4.48
CA LYS A 251 7.73 -18.22 5.21
C LYS A 251 9.10 -18.87 5.13
N TRP A 252 10.09 -18.12 4.62
CA TRP A 252 11.44 -18.64 4.39
C TRP A 252 12.50 -17.71 4.97
N ARG A 253 13.46 -18.28 5.66
CA ARG A 253 14.64 -17.58 6.17
C ARG A 253 15.96 -18.23 5.73
N GLY A 254 15.97 -19.53 5.48
CA GLY A 254 17.15 -20.27 5.10
C GLY A 254 16.83 -21.66 4.61
N GLY A 255 17.87 -22.41 4.22
CA GLY A 255 17.70 -23.74 3.66
C GLY A 255 17.10 -24.78 4.63
N ASP A 256 17.25 -24.56 5.94
CA ASP A 256 16.71 -25.36 7.04
C ASP A 256 15.81 -24.53 7.97
N GLY A 257 15.21 -23.48 7.42
CA GLY A 257 14.34 -22.55 8.16
C GLY A 257 13.23 -22.02 7.27
N ALA A 258 12.24 -22.86 6.95
CA ALA A 258 11.06 -22.46 6.21
C ALA A 258 9.81 -23.17 6.75
N TYR A 259 8.66 -22.49 6.60
CA TYR A 259 7.35 -23.02 6.92
C TYR A 259 6.41 -22.84 5.72
N PHE A 260 5.62 -23.85 5.44
CA PHE A 260 4.78 -23.92 4.26
C PHE A 260 3.33 -24.19 4.63
N PHE A 261 2.42 -23.41 4.05
CA PHE A 261 1.00 -23.72 3.91
C PHE A 261 0.78 -24.19 2.48
N SER A 262 0.33 -25.40 2.28
CA SER A 262 0.08 -25.96 0.95
C SER A 262 -1.38 -26.34 0.77
N ASP A 263 -1.81 -26.37 -0.49
CA ASP A 263 -3.18 -26.69 -0.86
C ASP A 263 -4.21 -25.76 -0.18
N CYS A 264 -3.88 -24.48 -0.01
CA CYS A 264 -4.78 -23.50 0.55
C CYS A 264 -5.95 -23.24 -0.39
N VAL A 265 -7.14 -23.08 0.20
CA VAL A 265 -8.38 -22.82 -0.53
C VAL A 265 -9.14 -21.70 0.14
N CYS A 266 -9.45 -20.66 -0.63
CA CYS A 266 -10.36 -19.60 -0.24
C CYS A 266 -11.55 -19.58 -1.18
N VAL A 267 -12.74 -19.75 -0.65
CA VAL A 267 -14.00 -19.73 -1.41
C VAL A 267 -14.64 -18.37 -1.23
N TRP A 268 -15.10 -17.75 -2.32
CA TRP A 268 -15.82 -16.49 -2.27
C TRP A 268 -17.06 -16.62 -1.35
N PRO A 269 -17.12 -15.87 -0.25
CA PRO A 269 -18.25 -15.94 0.64
C PRO A 269 -19.47 -15.20 0.06
N GLU A 270 -20.67 -15.64 0.38
CA GLU A 270 -21.91 -14.92 0.02
C GLU A 270 -21.95 -13.50 0.64
N SER A 271 -21.19 -13.27 1.73
CA SER A 271 -21.05 -11.98 2.39
C SER A 271 -20.13 -10.99 1.68
N GLY A 272 -19.41 -11.41 0.65
CA GLY A 272 -18.67 -10.52 -0.23
C GLY A 272 -17.25 -10.12 0.22
N THR A 273 -16.71 -10.67 1.29
CA THR A 273 -15.32 -10.44 1.70
C THR A 273 -14.54 -11.74 1.82
N TRP A 274 -13.30 -11.76 1.30
CA TRP A 274 -12.39 -12.89 1.44
C TRP A 274 -11.78 -12.89 2.85
N THR A 275 -12.49 -13.40 3.84
CA THR A 275 -12.02 -13.35 5.23
C THR A 275 -11.52 -14.67 5.76
N GLU A 276 -11.84 -15.78 5.07
CA GLU A 276 -11.52 -17.12 5.55
C GLU A 276 -10.93 -17.96 4.42
N TYR A 277 -9.88 -18.69 4.75
CA TYR A 277 -9.30 -19.73 3.90
C TYR A 277 -9.01 -20.97 4.73
N SER A 278 -8.81 -22.10 4.09
CA SER A 278 -8.38 -23.33 4.72
C SER A 278 -7.01 -23.75 4.22
N VAL A 279 -6.18 -24.28 5.11
CA VAL A 279 -4.87 -24.89 4.78
C VAL A 279 -5.06 -26.38 4.61
N GLY A 280 -4.66 -26.92 3.47
CA GLY A 280 -4.77 -28.36 3.20
C GLY A 280 -3.68 -29.18 3.90
N SER A 281 -2.44 -28.67 3.89
CA SER A 281 -1.33 -29.27 4.62
C SER A 281 -0.29 -28.23 5.03
N GLU A 282 0.48 -28.59 6.06
CA GLU A 282 1.54 -27.77 6.61
C GLU A 282 2.85 -28.57 6.65
N ALA A 283 3.97 -27.89 6.39
CA ALA A 283 5.30 -28.50 6.47
C ALA A 283 6.32 -27.51 7.01
N ILE A 284 7.37 -28.05 7.62
CA ILE A 284 8.56 -27.31 8.08
C ILE A 284 9.80 -27.96 7.48
N SER A 285 10.77 -27.18 7.08
CA SER A 285 12.08 -27.67 6.63
C SER A 285 13.19 -27.26 7.58
#